data_deb806157ac30ad10e5778f70582e70b
#
_entry.id   deb806157ac30ad10e5778f70582e70b
#
_cell.length_a   1.000
_cell.length_b   1.000
_cell.length_c   1.000
_cell.angle_alpha   90.00
_cell.angle_beta   90.00
_cell.angle_gamma   90.00
#
_symmetry.space_group_name_H-M   'P 1'
#
loop_
_entity.id
_entity.type
_entity.pdbx_description
1 polymer ?
#
loop_
_entity_poly.entity_id
_entity_poly.type
_entity_poly.pdbx_seq_one_letter_code
_entity_poly.pdbx_strand_id
1 'polypeptide(L)'
;MERIERDPETIYMLYTGGTTGMPKGVMYKQGEFLTFLFRTLKAMGYDVPEDLSDLEASILASKTNDEFIKSLVGCPLMHGTGMWLGAFLPLLLGGTVITTSNLGFDPDKLWAQVQDKKATNIVIVGDAFAKPMLDSLDRAKNSNNPYDIGSVKVIISSGVMWSAEVKQGLLSHHNMSLMDTMGSTEGGIGSSVTTRENPSETAKFAINPGVIILADDGEILKPGSDKIGLIGTSGLVPTGYYKDEKKSAETFKEINGTRYSFPGDYAKLESDGTITLLGRGSNCINSAGEKIYPEEVEEAIKTHNDVFDCLVVGMPDEKFGQRIVAVVSTVDNKVLDELVLIENTRKKIAGYKLPKQILFTDEVKRAPNGKANYKWAKSYAEEFQS
;
A
#
# COMPACT_ATOMS: atom_id res chain seq x y z
N MET A 1 -26.60 27.13 11.77
CA MET A 1 -26.10 25.80 12.19
C MET A 1 -25.42 25.97 13.53
N GLU A 2 -25.93 25.35 14.59
CA GLU A 2 -25.20 25.27 15.84
C GLU A 2 -23.94 24.47 15.61
N ARG A 3 -22.78 24.97 16.05
CA ARG A 3 -21.55 24.22 16.02
C ARG A 3 -21.65 23.08 17.04
N ILE A 4 -21.56 21.85 16.56
CA ILE A 4 -21.44 20.68 17.43
C ILE A 4 -20.13 20.85 18.23
N GLU A 5 -20.24 20.90 19.55
CA GLU A 5 -19.09 20.91 20.44
C GLU A 5 -18.34 19.57 20.28
N ARG A 6 -17.08 19.63 19.91
CA ARG A 6 -16.24 18.45 19.68
C ARG A 6 -15.14 18.41 20.71
N ASP A 7 -14.94 17.26 21.30
CA ASP A 7 -13.84 17.01 22.24
C ASP A 7 -12.84 15.98 21.67
N PRO A 8 -11.64 15.86 22.24
CA PRO A 8 -10.64 14.88 21.82
C PRO A 8 -11.11 13.41 21.86
N GLU A 9 -12.12 13.10 22.69
CA GLU A 9 -12.69 11.75 22.86
C GLU A 9 -13.73 11.40 21.78
N THR A 10 -14.19 12.39 21.01
CA THR A 10 -15.12 12.15 19.89
C THR A 10 -14.55 11.10 18.93
N ILE A 11 -15.37 10.14 18.53
CA ILE A 11 -14.92 9.04 17.68
C ILE A 11 -14.90 9.49 16.21
N TYR A 12 -13.72 9.38 15.59
CA TYR A 12 -13.53 9.33 14.16
C TYR A 12 -13.61 7.85 13.71
N MET A 13 -14.39 7.56 12.69
CA MET A 13 -14.59 6.20 12.19
C MET A 13 -14.33 6.13 10.68
N LEU A 14 -13.51 5.15 10.28
CA LEU A 14 -13.32 4.79 8.87
C LEU A 14 -13.71 3.33 8.65
N TYR A 15 -14.57 3.08 7.66
CA TYR A 15 -14.92 1.74 7.27
C TYR A 15 -13.85 1.13 6.36
N THR A 16 -13.41 -0.07 6.68
CA THR A 16 -12.49 -0.86 5.85
C THR A 16 -13.26 -1.96 5.14
N GLY A 17 -13.04 -2.11 3.81
CA GLY A 17 -13.52 -3.25 3.06
C GLY A 17 -12.72 -4.49 3.47
N GLY A 18 -13.35 -5.39 4.23
CA GLY A 18 -12.72 -6.67 4.57
C GLY A 18 -12.60 -7.56 3.33
N THR A 19 -11.44 -8.18 3.14
CA THR A 19 -11.24 -9.22 2.10
C THR A 19 -12.08 -10.47 2.37
N THR A 20 -12.62 -10.62 3.59
CA THR A 20 -13.27 -11.82 4.11
C THR A 20 -14.70 -11.63 4.64
N GLY A 21 -15.35 -10.48 4.39
CA GLY A 21 -16.70 -10.26 4.95
C GLY A 21 -17.22 -8.83 4.87
N MET A 22 -18.16 -8.51 5.76
CA MET A 22 -18.76 -7.18 5.87
C MET A 22 -17.71 -6.12 6.24
N PRO A 23 -17.82 -4.90 5.71
CA PRO A 23 -16.96 -3.78 6.09
C PRO A 23 -16.99 -3.54 7.61
N LYS A 24 -15.83 -3.20 8.19
CA LYS A 24 -15.65 -2.92 9.61
C LYS A 24 -15.40 -1.46 9.85
N GLY A 25 -16.08 -0.84 10.79
CA GLY A 25 -15.83 0.53 11.22
C GLY A 25 -14.68 0.56 12.23
N VAL A 26 -13.51 1.02 11.77
CA VAL A 26 -12.34 1.21 12.65
C VAL A 26 -12.49 2.52 13.38
N MET A 27 -12.48 2.50 14.71
CA MET A 27 -12.75 3.64 15.58
C MET A 27 -11.47 4.22 16.19
N TYR A 28 -11.30 5.52 16.07
CA TYR A 28 -10.22 6.27 16.72
C TYR A 28 -10.77 7.42 17.54
N LYS A 29 -10.14 7.76 18.66
CA LYS A 29 -10.36 9.04 19.32
C LYS A 29 -9.81 10.16 18.42
N GLN A 30 -10.61 11.17 18.17
CA GLN A 30 -10.27 12.27 17.26
C GLN A 30 -8.97 12.98 17.66
N GLY A 31 -8.76 13.22 18.96
CA GLY A 31 -7.56 13.89 19.45
C GLY A 31 -6.28 13.09 19.21
N GLU A 32 -6.30 11.78 19.47
CA GLU A 32 -5.17 10.89 19.22
C GLU A 32 -4.87 10.79 17.72
N PHE A 33 -5.93 10.66 16.90
CA PHE A 33 -5.81 10.59 15.46
C PHE A 33 -5.22 11.86 14.85
N LEU A 34 -5.66 13.04 15.33
CA LEU A 34 -5.11 14.32 14.89
C LEU A 34 -3.62 14.46 15.25
N THR A 35 -3.26 14.08 16.47
CA THR A 35 -1.86 14.06 16.91
C THR A 35 -0.99 13.16 16.01
N PHE A 36 -1.51 12.01 15.63
CA PHE A 36 -0.82 11.12 14.70
C PHE A 36 -0.60 11.77 13.32
N LEU A 37 -1.61 12.45 12.78
CA LEU A 37 -1.48 13.13 11.48
C LEU A 37 -0.40 14.22 11.52
N PHE A 38 -0.33 15.02 12.58
CA PHE A 38 0.73 16.02 12.74
C PHE A 38 2.12 15.40 12.88
N ARG A 39 2.25 14.30 13.64
CA ARG A 39 3.52 13.54 13.71
C ARG A 39 3.93 13.00 12.35
N THR A 40 2.97 12.52 11.54
CA THR A 40 3.22 12.05 10.19
C THR A 40 3.75 13.19 9.31
N LEU A 41 3.14 14.37 9.36
CA LEU A 41 3.62 15.56 8.64
C LEU A 41 5.06 15.93 9.04
N LYS A 42 5.39 15.95 10.33
CA LYS A 42 6.76 16.18 10.80
C LYS A 42 7.74 15.14 10.28
N ALA A 43 7.36 13.85 10.31
CA ALA A 43 8.18 12.75 9.78
C ALA A 43 8.40 12.85 8.26
N MET A 44 7.46 13.45 7.52
CA MET A 44 7.57 13.75 6.10
C MET A 44 8.39 15.03 5.81
N GLY A 45 8.92 15.70 6.84
CA GLY A 45 9.75 16.89 6.72
C GLY A 45 8.98 18.21 6.57
N TYR A 46 7.66 18.20 6.84
CA TYR A 46 6.90 19.45 6.84
C TYR A 46 7.10 20.20 8.15
N ASP A 47 7.13 21.53 8.04
CA ASP A 47 7.17 22.41 9.19
C ASP A 47 5.80 22.41 9.90
N VAL A 48 5.77 21.83 11.11
CA VAL A 48 4.58 21.76 11.98
C VAL A 48 4.97 22.39 13.31
N PRO A 49 4.31 23.47 13.75
CA PRO A 49 4.64 24.13 14.98
C PRO A 49 4.49 23.19 16.18
N GLU A 50 5.28 23.43 17.23
CA GLU A 50 5.18 22.66 18.49
C GLU A 50 3.87 22.95 19.21
N ASP A 51 3.44 24.23 19.23
CA ASP A 51 2.14 24.64 19.73
C ASP A 51 1.15 24.82 18.55
N LEU A 52 0.05 24.09 18.59
CA LEU A 52 -0.98 24.18 17.55
C LEU A 52 -1.70 25.54 17.54
N SER A 53 -1.56 26.38 18.57
CA SER A 53 -2.01 27.77 18.54
C SER A 53 -1.30 28.60 17.48
N ASP A 54 -0.07 28.21 17.10
CA ASP A 54 0.75 28.89 16.08
C ASP A 54 0.48 28.36 14.66
N LEU A 55 -0.38 27.35 14.52
CA LEU A 55 -0.65 26.69 13.24
C LEU A 55 -1.15 27.66 12.18
N GLU A 56 -2.03 28.59 12.55
CA GLU A 56 -2.56 29.61 11.61
C GLU A 56 -1.44 30.51 11.07
N ALA A 57 -0.54 30.96 11.94
CA ALA A 57 0.61 31.78 11.56
C ALA A 57 1.56 31.02 10.62
N SER A 58 1.85 29.75 10.93
CA SER A 58 2.67 28.86 10.08
C SER A 58 2.03 28.66 8.70
N ILE A 59 0.72 28.41 8.63
CA ILE A 59 -0.03 28.28 7.37
C ILE A 59 0.04 29.58 6.56
N LEU A 60 -0.12 30.74 7.19
CA LEU A 60 -0.05 32.03 6.51
C LEU A 60 1.35 32.32 5.95
N ALA A 61 2.39 31.94 6.68
CA ALA A 61 3.78 32.04 6.23
C ALA A 61 4.04 31.16 4.98
N SER A 62 3.63 29.90 5.03
CA SER A 62 3.73 28.98 3.88
C SER A 62 2.96 29.50 2.65
N LYS A 63 1.85 30.19 2.88
CA LYS A 63 1.06 30.83 1.82
C LYS A 63 1.83 31.96 1.15
N THR A 64 2.49 32.77 1.93
CA THR A 64 3.29 33.90 1.40
C THR A 64 4.46 33.43 0.55
N ASN A 65 5.02 32.27 0.88
CA ASN A 65 6.17 31.68 0.18
C ASN A 65 5.79 30.77 -1.01
N ASP A 66 4.51 30.61 -1.34
CA ASP A 66 3.98 29.63 -2.33
C ASP A 66 4.42 28.18 -2.07
N GLU A 67 4.58 27.82 -0.79
CA GLU A 67 5.06 26.51 -0.34
C GLU A 67 3.91 25.53 -0.02
N PHE A 68 2.72 25.81 -0.49
CA PHE A 68 1.57 24.96 -0.24
C PHE A 68 1.67 23.59 -0.85
N ILE A 69 1.16 22.61 -0.10
CA ILE A 69 0.85 21.30 -0.64
C ILE A 69 -0.35 21.41 -1.57
N LYS A 70 -0.16 21.08 -2.85
CA LYS A 70 -1.23 20.88 -3.83
C LYS A 70 -1.31 19.38 -4.10
N SER A 71 -2.17 18.68 -3.37
CA SER A 71 -2.27 17.23 -3.39
C SER A 71 -3.28 16.76 -4.43
N LEU A 72 -2.82 16.05 -5.45
CA LEU A 72 -3.68 15.36 -6.41
C LEU A 72 -3.95 13.94 -5.93
N VAL A 73 -5.21 13.64 -5.62
CA VAL A 73 -5.62 12.34 -5.11
C VAL A 73 -6.04 11.46 -6.28
N GLY A 74 -5.14 10.56 -6.71
CA GLY A 74 -5.40 9.60 -7.79
C GLY A 74 -6.21 8.38 -7.36
N CYS A 75 -6.35 8.13 -6.06
CA CYS A 75 -7.05 6.99 -5.50
C CYS A 75 -8.33 7.38 -4.75
N PRO A 76 -9.26 6.43 -4.47
CA PRO A 76 -10.52 6.75 -3.83
C PRO A 76 -10.38 7.36 -2.44
N LEU A 77 -11.09 8.48 -2.20
CA LEU A 77 -11.14 9.16 -0.89
C LEU A 77 -11.85 8.35 0.21
N MET A 78 -12.58 7.30 -0.14
CA MET A 78 -13.23 6.41 0.84
C MET A 78 -12.25 5.52 1.62
N HIS A 79 -10.96 5.50 1.25
CA HIS A 79 -9.91 4.73 1.92
C HIS A 79 -8.91 5.62 2.62
N GLY A 80 -8.23 5.07 3.65
CA GLY A 80 -7.20 5.78 4.41
C GLY A 80 -6.11 6.39 3.54
N THR A 81 -5.64 5.69 2.50
CA THR A 81 -4.65 6.24 1.56
C THR A 81 -5.12 7.56 0.94
N GLY A 82 -6.30 7.58 0.33
CA GLY A 82 -6.85 8.80 -0.27
C GLY A 82 -7.26 9.86 0.77
N MET A 83 -7.98 9.45 1.82
CA MET A 83 -8.51 10.36 2.83
C MET A 83 -7.40 10.94 3.72
N TRP A 84 -6.57 10.08 4.32
CA TRP A 84 -5.58 10.54 5.30
C TRP A 84 -4.38 11.18 4.63
N LEU A 85 -3.75 10.47 3.67
CA LEU A 85 -2.52 10.95 3.02
C LEU A 85 -2.82 11.99 1.93
N GLY A 86 -3.91 11.81 1.19
CA GLY A 86 -4.24 12.67 0.05
C GLY A 86 -5.05 13.91 0.42
N ALA A 87 -5.89 13.85 1.47
CA ALA A 87 -6.76 14.95 1.84
C ALA A 87 -6.44 15.54 3.23
N PHE A 88 -6.42 14.75 4.30
CA PHE A 88 -6.26 15.32 5.64
C PHE A 88 -4.88 15.95 5.84
N LEU A 89 -3.78 15.27 5.47
CA LEU A 89 -2.44 15.84 5.64
C LEU A 89 -2.29 17.20 4.95
N PRO A 90 -2.60 17.38 3.66
CA PRO A 90 -2.49 18.70 3.04
C PRO A 90 -3.41 19.74 3.67
N LEU A 91 -4.67 19.37 3.99
CA LEU A 91 -5.62 20.33 4.59
C LEU A 91 -5.21 20.83 5.98
N LEU A 92 -4.54 19.99 6.78
CA LEU A 92 -4.02 20.38 8.08
C LEU A 92 -2.96 21.49 8.01
N LEU A 93 -2.27 21.62 6.88
CA LEU A 93 -1.30 22.67 6.60
C LEU A 93 -1.83 23.75 5.65
N GLY A 94 -3.16 23.88 5.52
CA GLY A 94 -3.79 24.88 4.67
C GLY A 94 -3.61 24.66 3.16
N GLY A 95 -3.17 23.45 2.77
CA GLY A 95 -2.96 23.07 1.37
C GLY A 95 -4.25 22.83 0.59
N THR A 96 -4.09 22.42 -0.66
CA THR A 96 -5.18 22.17 -1.60
C THR A 96 -5.32 20.69 -1.90
N VAL A 97 -6.55 20.19 -1.96
CA VAL A 97 -6.88 18.86 -2.45
C VAL A 97 -7.46 18.96 -3.85
N ILE A 98 -6.82 18.28 -4.80
CA ILE A 98 -7.24 18.20 -6.20
C ILE A 98 -7.83 16.81 -6.41
N THR A 99 -9.08 16.76 -6.89
CA THR A 99 -9.77 15.51 -7.22
C THR A 99 -10.10 15.44 -8.70
N THR A 100 -10.19 14.23 -9.23
CA THR A 100 -10.62 13.99 -10.60
C THR A 100 -12.12 13.75 -10.66
N SER A 101 -12.78 14.19 -11.73
CA SER A 101 -14.23 13.94 -11.93
C SER A 101 -14.51 12.59 -12.62
N ASN A 102 -13.50 11.79 -12.91
CA ASN A 102 -13.65 10.52 -13.60
C ASN A 102 -14.18 9.43 -12.65
N LEU A 103 -15.01 8.53 -13.17
CA LEU A 103 -15.49 7.35 -12.43
C LEU A 103 -14.40 6.25 -12.30
N GLY A 104 -13.37 6.28 -13.15
CA GLY A 104 -12.24 5.36 -13.14
C GLY A 104 -10.91 6.10 -13.16
N PHE A 105 -9.82 5.36 -12.93
CA PHE A 105 -8.48 5.91 -13.02
C PHE A 105 -8.08 6.15 -14.49
N ASP A 106 -7.67 7.37 -14.79
CA ASP A 106 -7.22 7.81 -16.12
C ASP A 106 -5.87 8.52 -15.96
N PRO A 107 -4.76 7.89 -16.32
CA PRO A 107 -3.42 8.44 -16.10
C PRO A 107 -3.13 9.66 -16.96
N ASP A 108 -3.70 9.74 -18.17
CA ASP A 108 -3.48 10.89 -19.05
C ASP A 108 -4.15 12.14 -18.48
N LYS A 109 -5.37 12.01 -17.96
CA LYS A 109 -6.05 13.10 -17.26
C LYS A 109 -5.38 13.47 -15.93
N LEU A 110 -4.82 12.48 -15.22
CA LEU A 110 -4.06 12.75 -14.00
C LEU A 110 -2.86 13.66 -14.32
N TRP A 111 -2.06 13.33 -15.32
CA TRP A 111 -0.90 14.13 -15.69
C TRP A 111 -1.28 15.50 -16.26
N ALA A 112 -2.36 15.58 -17.03
CA ALA A 112 -2.90 16.86 -17.49
C ALA A 112 -3.29 17.77 -16.31
N GLN A 113 -3.87 17.21 -15.24
CA GLN A 113 -4.18 17.97 -14.02
C GLN A 113 -2.94 18.36 -13.22
N VAL A 114 -1.92 17.49 -13.18
CA VAL A 114 -0.61 17.85 -12.58
C VAL A 114 -0.07 19.09 -13.25
N GLN A 115 -0.03 19.11 -14.59
CA GLN A 115 0.44 20.23 -15.38
C GLN A 115 -0.40 21.49 -15.17
N ASP A 116 -1.73 21.40 -15.24
CA ASP A 116 -2.65 22.52 -15.14
C ASP A 116 -2.68 23.15 -13.74
N LYS A 117 -2.76 22.33 -12.70
CA LYS A 117 -2.88 22.76 -11.30
C LYS A 117 -1.55 22.93 -10.59
N LYS A 118 -0.44 22.55 -11.24
CA LYS A 118 0.90 22.53 -10.64
C LYS A 118 0.89 21.74 -9.33
N ALA A 119 0.35 20.51 -9.38
CA ALA A 119 0.30 19.63 -8.22
C ALA A 119 1.72 19.33 -7.72
N THR A 120 1.90 19.40 -6.39
CA THR A 120 3.19 19.13 -5.75
C THR A 120 3.26 17.71 -5.20
N ASN A 121 2.12 17.15 -4.83
CA ASN A 121 2.00 15.81 -4.25
C ASN A 121 0.97 15.02 -5.06
N ILE A 122 1.25 13.73 -5.27
CA ILE A 122 0.31 12.79 -5.89
C ILE A 122 0.14 11.61 -4.93
N VAL A 123 -1.10 11.15 -4.73
CA VAL A 123 -1.37 9.99 -3.85
C VAL A 123 -2.02 8.87 -4.66
N ILE A 124 -1.41 7.68 -4.61
CA ILE A 124 -1.77 6.51 -5.43
C ILE A 124 -1.82 5.22 -4.60
N VAL A 125 -2.12 4.09 -5.25
CA VAL A 125 -2.13 2.75 -4.65
C VAL A 125 -1.27 1.80 -5.50
N GLY A 126 0.02 1.75 -5.22
CA GLY A 126 0.98 0.82 -5.81
C GLY A 126 1.01 0.77 -7.33
N ASP A 127 1.48 -0.35 -7.84
CA ASP A 127 1.65 -0.60 -9.28
C ASP A 127 0.34 -0.52 -10.07
N ALA A 128 -0.80 -0.79 -9.44
CA ALA A 128 -2.11 -0.66 -10.10
C ALA A 128 -2.37 0.75 -10.66
N PHE A 129 -1.75 1.77 -10.07
CA PHE A 129 -1.81 3.15 -10.52
C PHE A 129 -0.49 3.59 -11.18
N ALA A 130 0.63 3.20 -10.60
CA ALA A 130 1.95 3.67 -11.01
C ALA A 130 2.37 3.17 -12.40
N LYS A 131 2.06 1.90 -12.76
CA LYS A 131 2.34 1.36 -14.11
C LYS A 131 1.62 2.15 -15.20
N PRO A 132 0.28 2.30 -15.18
CA PRO A 132 -0.42 3.13 -16.16
C PRO A 132 0.08 4.59 -16.19
N MET A 133 0.48 5.16 -15.04
CA MET A 133 1.08 6.50 -14.99
C MET A 133 2.40 6.56 -15.73
N LEU A 134 3.28 5.56 -15.54
CA LEU A 134 4.56 5.47 -16.24
C LEU A 134 4.34 5.31 -17.75
N ASP A 135 3.48 4.39 -18.16
CA ASP A 135 3.14 4.17 -19.58
C ASP A 135 2.61 5.44 -20.24
N SER A 136 1.80 6.24 -19.54
CA SER A 136 1.31 7.53 -20.03
C SER A 136 2.44 8.54 -20.25
N LEU A 137 3.40 8.63 -19.31
CA LEU A 137 4.58 9.51 -19.47
C LEU A 137 5.44 9.07 -20.64
N ASP A 138 5.67 7.77 -20.82
CA ASP A 138 6.46 7.22 -21.92
C ASP A 138 5.80 7.50 -23.26
N ARG A 139 4.48 7.27 -23.39
CA ARG A 139 3.72 7.61 -24.61
C ARG A 139 3.81 9.11 -24.95
N ALA A 140 3.63 9.99 -23.96
CA ALA A 140 3.68 11.43 -24.14
C ALA A 140 5.08 11.88 -24.60
N LYS A 141 6.13 11.34 -23.98
CA LYS A 141 7.53 11.60 -24.37
C LYS A 141 7.83 11.15 -25.80
N ASN A 142 7.41 9.93 -26.16
CA ASN A 142 7.63 9.33 -27.48
C ASN A 142 6.87 10.06 -28.60
N SER A 143 5.73 10.68 -28.28
CA SER A 143 4.96 11.53 -29.22
C SER A 143 5.43 12.97 -29.28
N ASN A 144 6.56 13.31 -28.67
CA ASN A 144 7.10 14.68 -28.57
C ASN A 144 6.14 15.70 -27.92
N ASN A 145 5.28 15.24 -27.05
CA ASN A 145 4.34 16.09 -26.28
C ASN A 145 4.37 15.73 -24.79
N PRO A 146 5.54 15.85 -24.11
CA PRO A 146 5.67 15.47 -22.71
C PRO A 146 4.84 16.37 -21.81
N TYR A 147 4.29 15.80 -20.73
CA TYR A 147 3.66 16.57 -19.67
C TYR A 147 4.69 17.39 -18.89
N ASP A 148 4.32 18.62 -18.50
CA ASP A 148 5.10 19.39 -17.52
C ASP A 148 4.75 18.92 -16.10
N ILE A 149 5.62 18.08 -15.56
CA ILE A 149 5.52 17.51 -14.21
C ILE A 149 6.53 18.12 -13.24
N GLY A 150 7.19 19.21 -13.61
CA GLY A 150 8.25 19.85 -12.83
C GLY A 150 7.82 20.36 -11.45
N SER A 151 6.50 20.49 -11.20
CA SER A 151 5.96 20.86 -9.89
C SER A 151 5.91 19.70 -8.87
N VAL A 152 5.98 18.44 -9.33
CA VAL A 152 5.82 17.27 -8.45
C VAL A 152 7.05 17.11 -7.56
N LYS A 153 6.85 17.19 -6.25
CA LYS A 153 7.89 16.98 -5.24
C LYS A 153 7.88 15.53 -4.71
N VAL A 154 6.67 14.95 -4.55
CA VAL A 154 6.52 13.61 -4.00
C VAL A 154 5.32 12.86 -4.60
N ILE A 155 5.50 11.56 -4.85
CA ILE A 155 4.39 10.63 -5.04
C ILE A 155 4.34 9.73 -3.82
N ILE A 156 3.16 9.64 -3.18
CA ILE A 156 2.92 8.83 -2.00
C ILE A 156 2.04 7.65 -2.41
N SER A 157 2.47 6.45 -2.05
CA SER A 157 1.73 5.22 -2.29
C SER A 157 1.46 4.47 -0.99
N SER A 158 0.34 3.78 -0.90
CA SER A 158 0.04 2.85 0.18
C SER A 158 -1.00 1.81 -0.24
N GLY A 159 -0.98 0.67 0.42
CA GLY A 159 -2.05 -0.33 0.35
C GLY A 159 -1.87 -1.45 -0.67
N VAL A 160 -1.02 -1.29 -1.65
CA VAL A 160 -0.60 -2.31 -2.63
C VAL A 160 0.90 -2.15 -2.91
N MET A 161 1.55 -3.24 -3.25
CA MET A 161 2.97 -3.26 -3.59
C MET A 161 3.30 -2.28 -4.72
N TRP A 162 4.42 -1.58 -4.60
CA TRP A 162 4.97 -0.68 -5.59
C TRP A 162 6.38 -1.13 -5.96
N SER A 163 6.54 -1.66 -7.18
CA SER A 163 7.78 -2.28 -7.62
C SER A 163 8.92 -1.27 -7.79
N ALA A 164 10.14 -1.72 -7.52
CA ALA A 164 11.34 -0.91 -7.68
C ALA A 164 11.56 -0.47 -9.13
N GLU A 165 11.21 -1.32 -10.09
CA GLU A 165 11.32 -1.05 -11.52
C GLU A 165 10.43 0.13 -11.94
N VAL A 166 9.16 0.13 -11.53
CA VAL A 166 8.21 1.21 -11.85
C VAL A 166 8.64 2.51 -11.16
N LYS A 167 9.15 2.44 -9.93
CA LYS A 167 9.74 3.61 -9.24
C LYS A 167 10.89 4.21 -10.04
N GLN A 168 11.83 3.40 -10.51
CA GLN A 168 12.95 3.87 -11.34
C GLN A 168 12.47 4.46 -12.68
N GLY A 169 11.48 3.84 -13.31
CA GLY A 169 10.84 4.38 -14.53
C GLY A 169 10.31 5.80 -14.30
N LEU A 170 9.50 6.01 -13.26
CA LEU A 170 8.96 7.33 -12.92
C LEU A 170 10.07 8.34 -12.63
N LEU A 171 11.11 7.97 -11.89
CA LEU A 171 12.26 8.82 -11.59
C LEU A 171 13.08 9.19 -12.85
N SER A 172 13.03 8.39 -13.92
CA SER A 172 13.68 8.74 -15.19
C SER A 172 13.06 9.97 -15.85
N HIS A 173 11.78 10.24 -15.61
CA HIS A 173 11.06 11.40 -16.17
C HIS A 173 11.26 12.67 -15.34
N HIS A 174 11.28 12.57 -14.02
CA HIS A 174 11.43 13.73 -13.13
C HIS A 174 12.13 13.38 -11.84
N ASN A 175 12.95 14.29 -11.29
CA ASN A 175 13.56 14.11 -9.98
C ASN A 175 12.56 14.48 -8.88
N MET A 176 12.10 13.50 -8.14
CA MET A 176 11.11 13.61 -7.07
C MET A 176 11.36 12.55 -6.01
N SER A 177 10.68 12.62 -4.89
CA SER A 177 10.67 11.56 -3.89
C SER A 177 9.50 10.60 -4.13
N LEU A 178 9.74 9.31 -4.05
CA LEU A 178 8.71 8.27 -4.13
C LEU A 178 8.60 7.62 -2.75
N MET A 179 7.53 7.96 -2.02
CA MET A 179 7.29 7.47 -0.67
C MET A 179 6.27 6.33 -0.70
N ASP A 180 6.73 5.13 -0.36
CA ASP A 180 5.89 3.96 -0.22
C ASP A 180 5.60 3.72 1.26
N THR A 181 4.35 3.83 1.68
CA THR A 181 3.95 3.70 3.07
C THR A 181 3.21 2.40 3.28
N MET A 182 3.70 1.61 4.23
CA MET A 182 3.09 0.37 4.63
C MET A 182 2.22 0.58 5.87
N GLY A 183 0.98 0.14 5.79
CA GLY A 183 0.03 0.21 6.90
C GLY A 183 -1.33 -0.34 6.53
N SER A 184 -2.19 -0.32 7.50
CA SER A 184 -3.61 -0.66 7.37
C SER A 184 -4.46 0.44 7.98
N THR A 185 -5.79 0.30 7.90
CA THR A 185 -6.70 1.20 8.63
C THR A 185 -6.51 1.10 10.14
N GLU A 186 -5.92 0.03 10.63
CA GLU A 186 -5.66 -0.27 12.04
C GLU A 186 -4.30 0.21 12.57
N GLY A 187 -3.40 0.70 11.70
CA GLY A 187 -2.10 1.25 12.13
C GLY A 187 -1.07 1.37 11.02
N GLY A 188 -0.14 2.30 11.20
CA GLY A 188 1.00 2.51 10.31
C GLY A 188 2.18 1.63 10.71
N ILE A 189 2.76 0.92 9.76
CA ILE A 189 3.83 -0.06 9.98
C ILE A 189 5.20 0.56 9.70
N GLY A 190 5.35 1.14 8.51
CA GLY A 190 6.63 1.67 8.07
C GLY A 190 6.57 2.39 6.74
N SER A 191 7.71 2.79 6.26
CA SER A 191 7.83 3.46 4.97
C SER A 191 9.16 3.14 4.28
N SER A 192 9.17 3.37 2.97
CA SER A 192 10.37 3.34 2.13
C SER A 192 10.35 4.59 1.26
N VAL A 193 11.47 5.29 1.16
CA VAL A 193 11.61 6.47 0.30
C VAL A 193 12.65 6.16 -0.77
N THR A 194 12.24 6.29 -2.02
CA THR A 194 13.10 6.08 -3.20
C THR A 194 13.36 7.43 -3.88
N THR A 195 14.61 7.72 -4.15
CA THR A 195 15.05 8.83 -4.99
C THR A 195 16.00 8.30 -6.06
N ARG A 196 16.47 9.17 -6.97
CA ARG A 196 17.50 8.78 -7.96
C ARG A 196 18.80 8.33 -7.29
N GLU A 197 19.16 8.99 -6.18
CA GLU A 197 20.42 8.76 -5.45
C GLU A 197 20.30 7.58 -4.49
N ASN A 198 19.08 7.28 -4.03
CA ASN A 198 18.82 6.23 -3.04
C ASN A 198 17.69 5.31 -3.51
N PRO A 199 17.98 4.33 -4.39
CA PRO A 199 16.99 3.35 -4.83
C PRO A 199 16.61 2.41 -3.68
N SER A 200 15.32 2.05 -3.61
CA SER A 200 14.81 1.07 -2.63
C SER A 200 14.43 -0.25 -3.31
N GLU A 201 14.52 -1.34 -2.55
CA GLU A 201 14.03 -2.65 -2.96
C GLU A 201 12.49 -2.71 -2.85
N THR A 202 11.87 -3.58 -3.65
CA THR A 202 10.44 -3.87 -3.54
C THR A 202 10.14 -4.57 -2.21
N ALA A 203 9.02 -4.24 -1.58
CA ALA A 203 8.51 -4.85 -0.33
C ALA A 203 9.40 -4.66 0.92
N LYS A 204 10.48 -3.88 0.84
CA LYS A 204 11.38 -3.61 1.97
C LYS A 204 11.08 -2.25 2.59
N PHE A 205 10.85 -2.23 3.91
CA PHE A 205 10.41 -1.04 4.64
C PHE A 205 11.21 -0.83 5.92
N ALA A 206 11.55 0.42 6.18
CA ALA A 206 11.95 0.86 7.51
C ALA A 206 10.71 0.89 8.41
N ILE A 207 10.80 0.29 9.60
CA ILE A 207 9.67 0.21 10.53
C ILE A 207 9.54 1.46 11.39
N ASN A 208 8.32 1.83 11.71
CA ASN A 208 8.04 2.91 12.64
C ASN A 208 8.41 2.50 14.08
N PRO A 209 8.76 3.47 14.96
CA PRO A 209 8.88 3.22 16.38
C PRO A 209 7.62 2.52 16.94
N GLY A 210 7.82 1.50 17.78
CA GLY A 210 6.73 0.76 18.38
C GLY A 210 6.13 -0.37 17.52
N VAL A 211 6.74 -0.66 16.37
CA VAL A 211 6.40 -1.87 15.58
C VAL A 211 7.18 -3.06 16.12
N ILE A 212 6.49 -4.19 16.25
CA ILE A 212 7.08 -5.48 16.62
C ILE A 212 6.70 -6.55 15.60
N ILE A 213 7.53 -7.58 15.53
CA ILE A 213 7.24 -8.80 14.78
C ILE A 213 7.11 -9.93 15.80
N LEU A 214 5.92 -10.53 15.88
CA LEU A 214 5.57 -11.57 16.84
C LEU A 214 5.52 -12.92 16.16
N ALA A 215 6.39 -13.84 16.55
CA ALA A 215 6.38 -15.21 16.06
C ALA A 215 5.17 -16.00 16.60
N ASP A 216 4.83 -17.10 15.95
CA ASP A 216 3.70 -17.97 16.33
C ASP A 216 3.83 -18.54 17.76
N ASP A 217 5.06 -18.68 18.27
CA ASP A 217 5.36 -19.13 19.65
C ASP A 217 5.32 -18.01 20.71
N GLY A 218 4.98 -16.78 20.29
CA GLY A 218 4.86 -15.60 21.16
C GLY A 218 6.17 -14.84 21.38
N GLU A 219 7.26 -15.23 20.73
CA GLU A 219 8.54 -14.49 20.79
C GLU A 219 8.45 -13.19 19.97
N ILE A 220 8.87 -12.07 20.56
CA ILE A 220 9.12 -10.82 19.82
C ILE A 220 10.49 -10.96 19.12
N LEU A 221 10.48 -10.99 17.79
CA LEU A 221 11.65 -11.22 16.98
C LEU A 221 12.65 -10.04 17.07
N LYS A 222 13.93 -10.39 16.99
CA LYS A 222 15.04 -9.42 16.89
C LYS A 222 15.56 -9.38 15.45
N PRO A 223 16.21 -8.27 15.03
CA PRO A 223 16.85 -8.17 13.72
C PRO A 223 17.76 -9.37 13.42
N GLY A 224 17.61 -9.93 12.21
CA GLY A 224 18.37 -11.08 11.76
C GLY A 224 17.82 -12.46 12.19
N SER A 225 16.62 -12.52 12.78
CA SER A 225 15.94 -13.78 13.03
C SER A 225 15.53 -14.45 11.72
N ASP A 226 15.71 -15.77 11.62
CA ASP A 226 15.24 -16.57 10.48
C ASP A 226 13.72 -16.86 10.53
N LYS A 227 13.07 -16.57 11.68
CA LYS A 227 11.64 -16.73 11.85
C LYS A 227 10.89 -15.62 11.12
N ILE A 228 9.68 -15.94 10.68
CA ILE A 228 8.66 -14.96 10.25
C ILE A 228 7.67 -14.72 11.39
N GLY A 229 7.00 -13.58 11.37
CA GLY A 229 6.01 -13.29 12.40
C GLY A 229 4.95 -12.29 11.96
N LEU A 230 3.95 -12.17 12.81
CA LEU A 230 2.82 -11.25 12.67
C LEU A 230 3.26 -9.84 13.04
N ILE A 231 2.94 -8.86 12.21
CA ILE A 231 3.29 -7.46 12.45
C ILE A 231 2.31 -6.87 13.46
N GLY A 232 2.85 -6.36 14.57
CA GLY A 232 2.12 -5.60 15.57
C GLY A 232 2.55 -4.13 15.60
N THR A 233 1.59 -3.21 15.64
CA THR A 233 1.87 -1.77 15.72
C THR A 233 1.31 -1.19 17.01
N SER A 234 2.09 -0.38 17.73
CA SER A 234 1.67 0.37 18.90
C SER A 234 1.64 1.89 18.63
N GLY A 235 1.35 2.67 19.65
CA GLY A 235 1.19 4.11 19.54
C GLY A 235 -0.26 4.48 19.26
N LEU A 236 -0.59 4.95 18.06
CA LEU A 236 -1.99 5.13 17.68
C LEU A 236 -2.64 3.79 17.35
N VAL A 237 -3.37 3.22 18.30
CA VAL A 237 -4.13 1.98 18.15
C VAL A 237 -5.62 2.29 18.23
N PRO A 238 -6.46 1.84 17.28
CA PRO A 238 -7.91 2.04 17.32
C PRO A 238 -8.52 1.60 18.64
N THR A 239 -9.59 2.27 19.09
CA THR A 239 -10.35 1.84 20.27
C THR A 239 -11.00 0.48 20.05
N GLY A 240 -11.32 0.15 18.80
CA GLY A 240 -11.90 -1.14 18.40
C GLY A 240 -12.59 -1.05 17.04
N TYR A 241 -13.25 -2.12 16.66
CA TYR A 241 -14.21 -2.15 15.56
C TYR A 241 -15.62 -1.87 16.08
N TYR A 242 -16.35 -1.04 15.37
CA TYR A 242 -17.71 -0.67 15.74
C TYR A 242 -18.63 -1.91 15.77
N LYS A 243 -19.25 -2.18 16.91
CA LYS A 243 -20.15 -3.31 17.15
C LYS A 243 -19.55 -4.71 16.83
N ASP A 244 -18.22 -4.85 16.93
CA ASP A 244 -17.54 -6.13 16.72
C ASP A 244 -16.48 -6.36 17.81
N GLU A 245 -16.94 -6.64 19.03
CA GLU A 245 -16.08 -6.84 20.21
C GLU A 245 -15.15 -8.04 20.05
N LYS A 246 -15.68 -9.15 19.46
CA LYS A 246 -14.90 -10.36 19.24
C LYS A 246 -13.69 -10.07 18.35
N LYS A 247 -13.91 -9.45 17.18
CA LYS A 247 -12.82 -9.13 16.26
C LYS A 247 -11.89 -8.05 16.83
N SER A 248 -12.43 -7.13 17.61
CA SER A 248 -11.62 -6.14 18.33
C SER A 248 -10.63 -6.81 19.28
N ALA A 249 -11.09 -7.76 20.10
CA ALA A 249 -10.23 -8.50 21.03
C ALA A 249 -9.18 -9.39 20.31
N GLU A 250 -9.52 -9.94 19.15
CA GLU A 250 -8.60 -10.72 18.33
C GLU A 250 -7.48 -9.85 17.71
N THR A 251 -7.81 -8.60 17.36
CA THR A 251 -6.92 -7.70 16.61
C THR A 251 -6.12 -6.78 17.53
N PHE A 252 -6.74 -6.24 18.58
CA PHE A 252 -6.11 -5.28 19.48
C PHE A 252 -5.77 -5.97 20.79
N LYS A 253 -4.48 -6.29 20.98
CA LYS A 253 -3.98 -7.09 22.10
C LYS A 253 -2.99 -6.29 22.94
N GLU A 254 -2.93 -6.60 24.22
CA GLU A 254 -1.91 -6.11 25.11
C GLU A 254 -0.78 -7.13 25.26
N ILE A 255 0.47 -6.67 25.04
CA ILE A 255 1.68 -7.46 25.24
C ILE A 255 2.63 -6.64 26.11
N ASN A 256 3.02 -7.20 27.26
CA ASN A 256 3.92 -6.56 28.22
C ASN A 256 3.46 -5.12 28.63
N GLY A 257 2.15 -4.93 28.84
CA GLY A 257 1.58 -3.63 29.22
C GLY A 257 1.44 -2.60 28.10
N THR A 258 1.77 -2.98 26.86
CA THR A 258 1.61 -2.14 25.68
C THR A 258 0.53 -2.68 24.76
N ARG A 259 -0.39 -1.81 24.34
CA ARG A 259 -1.47 -2.16 23.42
C ARG A 259 -0.98 -2.11 21.97
N TYR A 260 -1.21 -3.21 21.23
CA TYR A 260 -0.84 -3.36 19.85
C TYR A 260 -2.05 -3.67 18.96
N SER A 261 -1.96 -3.27 17.71
CA SER A 261 -2.83 -3.69 16.61
C SER A 261 -2.14 -4.76 15.77
N PHE A 262 -2.79 -5.91 15.57
CA PHE A 262 -2.34 -7.03 14.74
C PHE A 262 -3.35 -7.29 13.62
N PRO A 263 -3.34 -6.53 12.51
CA PRO A 263 -4.33 -6.64 11.44
C PRO A 263 -4.21 -7.91 10.60
N GLY A 264 -3.11 -8.66 10.73
CA GLY A 264 -2.91 -9.96 10.10
C GLY A 264 -1.84 -10.00 9.01
N ASP A 265 -1.02 -8.98 8.91
CA ASP A 265 0.11 -8.93 7.98
C ASP A 265 1.34 -9.62 8.58
N TYR A 266 2.06 -10.41 7.79
CA TYR A 266 3.28 -11.14 8.18
C TYR A 266 4.51 -10.56 7.50
N ALA A 267 5.64 -10.59 8.21
CA ALA A 267 6.92 -10.12 7.70
C ALA A 267 8.08 -10.96 8.22
N LYS A 268 9.21 -10.82 7.54
CA LYS A 268 10.54 -11.18 8.02
C LYS A 268 11.23 -9.92 8.53
N LEU A 269 11.90 -10.02 9.69
CA LEU A 269 12.72 -8.92 10.23
C LEU A 269 14.18 -9.13 9.80
N GLU A 270 14.65 -8.22 8.95
CA GLU A 270 15.99 -8.31 8.37
C GLU A 270 17.08 -7.90 9.39
N SER A 271 18.33 -8.25 9.11
CA SER A 271 19.45 -7.96 9.99
C SER A 271 19.76 -6.47 10.15
N ASP A 272 19.36 -5.66 9.16
CA ASP A 272 19.49 -4.20 9.18
C ASP A 272 18.34 -3.48 9.91
N GLY A 273 17.39 -4.25 10.48
CA GLY A 273 16.23 -3.73 11.19
C GLY A 273 15.06 -3.31 10.29
N THR A 274 15.19 -3.47 8.98
CA THR A 274 14.06 -3.32 8.07
C THR A 274 13.19 -4.57 8.06
N ILE A 275 12.00 -4.50 7.48
CA ILE A 275 11.15 -5.67 7.26
C ILE A 275 10.96 -5.92 5.76
N THR A 276 10.89 -7.20 5.42
CA THR A 276 10.36 -7.67 4.13
C THR A 276 8.92 -8.13 4.35
N LEU A 277 7.96 -7.43 3.72
CA LEU A 277 6.55 -7.82 3.77
C LEU A 277 6.33 -9.11 3.00
N LEU A 278 5.67 -10.07 3.65
CA LEU A 278 5.31 -11.35 3.01
C LEU A 278 3.86 -11.36 2.50
N GLY A 279 2.94 -10.73 3.25
CA GLY A 279 1.53 -10.65 2.90
C GLY A 279 0.59 -10.98 4.06
N ARG A 280 -0.70 -11.14 3.74
CA ARG A 280 -1.73 -11.42 4.74
C ARG A 280 -1.85 -12.90 5.06
N GLY A 281 -1.85 -13.25 6.33
CA GLY A 281 -2.04 -14.63 6.80
C GLY A 281 -3.37 -15.25 6.37
N SER A 282 -4.43 -14.44 6.16
CA SER A 282 -5.73 -14.92 5.66
C SER A 282 -5.69 -15.44 4.21
N ASN A 283 -4.69 -15.03 3.43
CA ASN A 283 -4.51 -15.45 2.04
C ASN A 283 -3.43 -16.52 1.91
N CYS A 284 -2.79 -16.88 3.02
CA CYS A 284 -1.70 -17.85 3.04
C CYS A 284 -2.15 -19.19 2.46
N ILE A 285 -1.36 -19.71 1.51
CA ILE A 285 -1.56 -21.02 0.88
C ILE A 285 -0.79 -22.05 1.69
N ASN A 286 -1.49 -23.10 2.14
CA ASN A 286 -0.86 -24.21 2.86
C ASN A 286 -0.60 -25.34 1.87
N SER A 287 0.63 -25.46 1.39
CA SER A 287 1.04 -26.49 0.43
C SER A 287 2.06 -27.42 1.05
N ALA A 288 1.74 -28.70 1.18
CA ALA A 288 2.59 -29.71 1.80
C ALA A 288 3.12 -29.33 3.21
N GLY A 289 2.34 -28.58 3.98
CA GLY A 289 2.72 -28.11 5.33
C GLY A 289 3.50 -26.78 5.34
N GLU A 290 3.86 -26.26 4.18
CA GLU A 290 4.56 -24.96 4.07
C GLU A 290 3.56 -23.81 3.93
N LYS A 291 3.84 -22.70 4.62
CA LYS A 291 3.08 -21.44 4.49
C LYS A 291 3.64 -20.61 3.33
N ILE A 292 2.82 -20.38 2.31
CA ILE A 292 3.20 -19.62 1.11
C ILE A 292 2.31 -18.39 1.03
N TYR A 293 2.91 -17.22 0.96
CA TYR A 293 2.19 -15.96 0.85
C TYR A 293 2.03 -15.59 -0.63
N PRO A 294 0.78 -15.43 -1.12
CA PRO A 294 0.51 -15.11 -2.52
C PRO A 294 1.31 -13.91 -3.02
N GLU A 295 1.38 -12.87 -2.23
CA GLU A 295 2.00 -11.60 -2.59
C GLU A 295 3.50 -11.77 -2.90
N GLU A 296 4.21 -12.65 -2.19
CA GLU A 296 5.62 -12.98 -2.47
C GLU A 296 5.79 -13.65 -3.84
N VAL A 297 4.87 -14.56 -4.18
CA VAL A 297 4.89 -15.27 -5.47
C VAL A 297 4.50 -14.32 -6.61
N GLU A 298 3.49 -13.47 -6.39
CA GLU A 298 3.02 -12.46 -7.34
C GLU A 298 4.15 -11.50 -7.72
N GLU A 299 4.90 -11.00 -6.72
CA GLU A 299 6.02 -10.09 -6.97
C GLU A 299 7.13 -10.79 -7.77
N ALA A 300 7.45 -12.04 -7.46
CA ALA A 300 8.44 -12.80 -8.20
C ALA A 300 8.02 -13.01 -9.68
N ILE A 301 6.74 -13.28 -9.94
CA ILE A 301 6.20 -13.42 -11.30
C ILE A 301 6.25 -12.09 -12.06
N LYS A 302 5.87 -10.99 -11.41
CA LYS A 302 5.85 -9.65 -12.00
C LYS A 302 7.23 -9.08 -12.34
N THR A 303 8.32 -9.73 -11.90
CA THR A 303 9.67 -9.37 -12.37
C THR A 303 9.93 -9.69 -13.84
N HIS A 304 9.05 -10.44 -14.50
CA HIS A 304 9.15 -10.70 -15.94
C HIS A 304 8.57 -9.53 -16.73
N ASN A 305 9.35 -8.96 -17.65
CA ASN A 305 9.01 -7.72 -18.40
C ASN A 305 7.70 -7.79 -19.19
N ASP A 306 7.30 -8.98 -19.63
CA ASP A 306 6.05 -9.17 -20.38
C ASP A 306 4.85 -9.46 -19.48
N VAL A 307 5.01 -9.51 -18.15
CA VAL A 307 3.90 -9.62 -17.18
C VAL A 307 3.39 -8.24 -16.80
N PHE A 308 2.13 -8.00 -17.07
CA PHE A 308 1.47 -6.76 -16.65
C PHE A 308 0.98 -6.83 -15.21
N ASP A 309 0.21 -7.88 -14.87
CA ASP A 309 -0.31 -8.10 -13.52
C ASP A 309 -0.48 -9.59 -13.19
N CYS A 310 -0.54 -9.92 -11.90
CA CYS A 310 -0.66 -11.29 -11.44
C CYS A 310 -1.41 -11.36 -10.11
N LEU A 311 -2.26 -12.38 -9.93
CA LEU A 311 -2.80 -12.80 -8.64
C LEU A 311 -2.56 -14.31 -8.45
N VAL A 312 -2.19 -14.69 -7.22
CA VAL A 312 -1.86 -16.07 -6.86
C VAL A 312 -2.86 -16.61 -5.85
N VAL A 313 -3.36 -17.81 -6.08
CA VAL A 313 -4.37 -18.46 -5.20
C VAL A 313 -4.00 -19.91 -4.91
N GLY A 314 -4.42 -20.39 -3.74
CA GLY A 314 -4.38 -21.80 -3.37
C GLY A 314 -5.62 -22.52 -3.86
N MET A 315 -5.43 -23.55 -4.69
CA MET A 315 -6.48 -24.43 -5.18
C MET A 315 -6.38 -25.80 -4.52
N PRO A 316 -7.48 -26.50 -4.24
CA PRO A 316 -7.44 -27.84 -3.65
C PRO A 316 -6.53 -28.78 -4.44
N ASP A 317 -5.76 -29.60 -3.72
CA ASP A 317 -4.85 -30.61 -4.27
C ASP A 317 -4.78 -31.83 -3.36
N GLU A 318 -4.97 -33.02 -3.90
CA GLU A 318 -5.01 -34.26 -3.10
C GLU A 318 -3.67 -34.58 -2.43
N LYS A 319 -2.57 -34.23 -3.10
CA LYS A 319 -1.21 -34.57 -2.62
C LYS A 319 -0.66 -33.50 -1.67
N PHE A 320 -0.91 -32.23 -1.96
CA PHE A 320 -0.29 -31.10 -1.27
C PHE A 320 -1.26 -30.36 -0.33
N GLY A 321 -2.55 -30.78 -0.27
CA GLY A 321 -3.61 -30.03 0.39
C GLY A 321 -4.08 -28.84 -0.44
N GLN A 322 -3.13 -27.96 -0.80
CA GLN A 322 -3.34 -26.90 -1.77
C GLN A 322 -2.18 -26.84 -2.78
N ARG A 323 -2.49 -26.57 -4.04
CA ARG A 323 -1.52 -26.21 -5.08
C ARG A 323 -1.59 -24.71 -5.38
N ILE A 324 -0.46 -24.16 -5.75
CA ILE A 324 -0.33 -22.74 -6.09
C ILE A 324 -0.74 -22.57 -7.56
N VAL A 325 -1.68 -21.67 -7.81
CA VAL A 325 -2.12 -21.30 -9.18
C VAL A 325 -1.95 -19.79 -9.34
N ALA A 326 -1.30 -19.36 -10.42
CA ALA A 326 -1.14 -17.96 -10.78
C ALA A 326 -2.10 -17.60 -11.92
N VAL A 327 -2.82 -16.49 -11.78
CA VAL A 327 -3.62 -15.88 -12.85
C VAL A 327 -2.88 -14.65 -13.31
N VAL A 328 -2.47 -14.61 -14.57
CA VAL A 328 -1.50 -13.66 -15.12
C VAL A 328 -2.08 -12.93 -16.33
N SER A 329 -1.96 -11.62 -16.39
CA SER A 329 -2.14 -10.83 -17.60
C SER A 329 -0.77 -10.34 -18.11
N THR A 330 -0.64 -10.27 -19.43
CA THR A 330 0.60 -9.89 -20.10
C THR A 330 0.50 -8.48 -20.68
N VAL A 331 1.65 -7.84 -20.89
CA VAL A 331 1.73 -6.55 -21.58
C VAL A 331 1.28 -6.72 -23.02
N ASP A 332 0.36 -5.88 -23.49
CA ASP A 332 -0.19 -5.89 -24.85
C ASP A 332 -0.72 -7.27 -25.31
N ASN A 333 -1.21 -8.08 -24.37
CA ASN A 333 -1.69 -9.46 -24.61
C ASN A 333 -0.67 -10.35 -25.32
N LYS A 334 0.62 -10.15 -25.04
CA LYS A 334 1.69 -10.99 -25.58
C LYS A 334 1.51 -12.44 -25.17
N VAL A 335 1.79 -13.35 -26.10
CA VAL A 335 1.84 -14.78 -25.82
C VAL A 335 3.12 -15.08 -25.04
N LEU A 336 2.98 -15.56 -23.82
CA LEU A 336 4.08 -15.92 -22.92
C LEU A 336 4.00 -17.42 -22.60
N ASP A 337 5.13 -18.10 -22.70
CA ASP A 337 5.24 -19.51 -22.34
C ASP A 337 5.26 -19.68 -20.82
N GLU A 338 4.42 -20.58 -20.31
CA GLU A 338 4.32 -20.90 -18.88
C GLU A 338 5.67 -21.35 -18.29
N LEU A 339 6.41 -22.19 -19.01
CA LEU A 339 7.71 -22.71 -18.55
C LEU A 339 8.76 -21.61 -18.44
N VAL A 340 8.75 -20.66 -19.38
CA VAL A 340 9.64 -19.49 -19.36
C VAL A 340 9.34 -18.64 -18.11
N LEU A 341 8.07 -18.43 -17.80
CA LEU A 341 7.66 -17.64 -16.65
C LEU A 341 8.01 -18.35 -15.33
N ILE A 342 7.79 -19.65 -15.24
CA ILE A 342 8.16 -20.46 -14.06
C ILE A 342 9.68 -20.42 -13.84
N GLU A 343 10.51 -20.57 -14.90
CA GLU A 343 11.97 -20.52 -14.78
C GLU A 343 12.48 -19.13 -14.41
N ASN A 344 11.83 -18.06 -14.88
CA ASN A 344 12.15 -16.72 -14.40
C ASN A 344 11.83 -16.57 -12.90
N THR A 345 10.66 -17.01 -12.47
CA THR A 345 10.21 -16.96 -11.09
C THR A 345 11.11 -17.79 -10.15
N ARG A 346 11.60 -18.94 -10.62
CA ARG A 346 12.54 -19.84 -9.89
C ARG A 346 13.83 -19.14 -9.46
N LYS A 347 14.27 -18.13 -10.20
CA LYS A 347 15.47 -17.35 -9.87
C LYS A 347 15.26 -16.41 -8.67
N LYS A 348 14.01 -16.21 -8.27
CA LYS A 348 13.62 -15.20 -7.26
C LYS A 348 13.08 -15.79 -5.97
N ILE A 349 12.42 -16.95 -6.03
CA ILE A 349 11.82 -17.61 -4.86
C ILE A 349 12.17 -19.08 -4.78
N ALA A 350 12.00 -19.67 -3.61
CA ALA A 350 12.26 -21.09 -3.37
C ALA A 350 11.35 -22.00 -4.23
N GLY A 351 11.88 -23.13 -4.67
CA GLY A 351 11.21 -24.01 -5.63
C GLY A 351 9.83 -24.56 -5.16
N TYR A 352 9.63 -24.72 -3.86
CA TYR A 352 8.35 -25.17 -3.31
C TYR A 352 7.23 -24.10 -3.39
N LYS A 353 7.61 -22.81 -3.56
CA LYS A 353 6.69 -21.70 -3.74
C LYS A 353 6.25 -21.46 -5.19
N LEU A 354 6.85 -22.19 -6.14
CA LEU A 354 6.54 -22.01 -7.56
C LEU A 354 5.10 -22.44 -7.88
N PRO A 355 4.38 -21.68 -8.72
CA PRO A 355 3.08 -22.10 -9.23
C PRO A 355 3.17 -23.46 -9.90
N LYS A 356 2.16 -24.29 -9.69
CA LYS A 356 1.98 -25.56 -10.39
C LYS A 356 1.18 -25.39 -11.68
N GLN A 357 0.55 -24.24 -11.84
CA GLN A 357 -0.23 -23.87 -13.01
C GLN A 357 -0.23 -22.36 -13.16
N ILE A 358 -0.10 -21.88 -14.40
CA ILE A 358 -0.27 -20.50 -14.77
C ILE A 358 -1.47 -20.40 -15.73
N LEU A 359 -2.42 -19.56 -15.40
CA LEU A 359 -3.60 -19.26 -16.18
C LEU A 359 -3.47 -17.85 -16.75
N PHE A 360 -3.49 -17.72 -18.06
CA PHE A 360 -3.43 -16.42 -18.72
C PHE A 360 -4.83 -15.83 -18.89
N THR A 361 -4.94 -14.52 -18.74
CA THR A 361 -6.17 -13.74 -18.93
C THR A 361 -5.83 -12.40 -19.59
N ASP A 362 -6.79 -11.81 -20.29
CA ASP A 362 -6.61 -10.48 -20.89
C ASP A 362 -6.43 -9.41 -19.81
N GLU A 363 -7.09 -9.58 -18.65
CA GLU A 363 -7.04 -8.61 -17.56
C GLU A 363 -7.20 -9.29 -16.18
N VAL A 364 -6.26 -9.04 -15.28
CA VAL A 364 -6.41 -9.38 -13.86
C VAL A 364 -7.37 -8.40 -13.19
N LYS A 365 -8.51 -8.92 -12.68
CA LYS A 365 -9.52 -8.08 -12.05
C LYS A 365 -9.12 -7.68 -10.64
N ARG A 366 -9.02 -6.37 -10.41
CA ARG A 366 -8.79 -5.79 -9.09
C ARG A 366 -10.05 -5.10 -8.56
N ALA A 367 -10.09 -4.88 -7.25
CA ALA A 367 -11.11 -4.05 -6.64
C ALA A 367 -10.95 -2.58 -7.11
N PRO A 368 -12.01 -1.73 -7.05
CA PRO A 368 -11.93 -0.33 -7.49
C PRO A 368 -10.84 0.51 -6.80
N ASN A 369 -10.35 0.08 -5.65
CA ASN A 369 -9.26 0.68 -4.91
C ASN A 369 -7.88 0.10 -5.26
N GLY A 370 -7.75 -0.67 -6.34
CA GLY A 370 -6.52 -1.30 -6.79
C GLY A 370 -6.10 -2.56 -6.04
N LYS A 371 -6.77 -2.92 -4.94
CA LYS A 371 -6.42 -4.11 -4.15
C LYS A 371 -6.74 -5.41 -4.89
N ALA A 372 -5.97 -6.46 -4.56
CA ALA A 372 -6.14 -7.81 -5.08
C ALA A 372 -7.56 -8.34 -4.87
N ASN A 373 -8.17 -8.89 -5.92
CA ASN A 373 -9.45 -9.57 -5.86
C ASN A 373 -9.24 -11.09 -5.89
N TYR A 374 -8.73 -11.64 -4.79
CA TYR A 374 -8.47 -13.08 -4.67
C TYR A 374 -9.73 -13.94 -4.83
N LYS A 375 -10.92 -13.39 -4.53
CA LYS A 375 -12.17 -14.10 -4.76
C LYS A 375 -12.40 -14.33 -6.26
N TRP A 376 -12.20 -13.30 -7.07
CA TRP A 376 -12.27 -13.41 -8.52
C TRP A 376 -11.19 -14.38 -9.05
N ALA A 377 -9.94 -14.23 -8.63
CA ALA A 377 -8.84 -15.08 -9.09
C ALA A 377 -9.09 -16.56 -8.78
N LYS A 378 -9.67 -16.86 -7.60
CA LYS A 378 -10.05 -18.20 -7.23
C LYS A 378 -11.17 -18.75 -8.08
N SER A 379 -12.25 -17.98 -8.31
CA SER A 379 -13.34 -18.38 -9.20
C SER A 379 -12.85 -18.62 -10.64
N TYR A 380 -11.97 -17.74 -11.14
CA TYR A 380 -11.35 -17.90 -12.45
C TYR A 380 -10.54 -19.21 -12.53
N ALA A 381 -9.73 -19.51 -11.51
CA ALA A 381 -8.97 -20.75 -11.46
C ALA A 381 -9.84 -22.01 -11.34
N GLU A 382 -11.03 -21.91 -10.72
CA GLU A 382 -12.00 -22.99 -10.62
C GLU A 382 -12.57 -23.41 -11.98
N GLU A 383 -12.71 -22.48 -12.94
CA GLU A 383 -13.20 -22.76 -14.29
C GLU A 383 -12.23 -23.65 -15.09
N PHE A 384 -10.96 -23.73 -14.71
CA PHE A 384 -9.91 -24.53 -15.35
C PHE A 384 -9.52 -25.77 -14.54
N GLN A 385 -10.34 -26.20 -13.58
CA GLN A 385 -10.11 -27.41 -12.77
C GLN A 385 -10.56 -28.72 -13.45
N SER A 386 -10.92 -28.71 -14.72
CA SER A 386 -11.35 -29.91 -15.47
C SER A 386 -10.20 -30.80 -15.88
#